data_eaf99c5182950e8a9dc7c81324ae459d
#
_entry.id   eaf99c5182950e8a9dc7c81324ae459d
#
_cell.length_a   1.000
_cell.length_b   1.000
_cell.length_c   1.000
_cell.angle_alpha   90.00
_cell.angle_beta   90.00
_cell.angle_gamma   90.00
#
_symmetry.space_group_name_H-M   'P 1'
#
loop_
_entity.id
_entity.type
_entity.pdbx_description
1 polymer ?
#
loop_
_entity_poly.entity_id
_entity_poly.type
_entity_poly.pdbx_seq_one_letter_code
_entity_poly.pdbx_strand_id
1 'polypeptide(L)'
;MKKKILALCLCVALAATAIVGASLAYFTDTKTATNTFTMGDVKIKLDETNVIDPEGDRVTSNEYNVYPGAVVTKDPIVHNVGQNAAYIRATVNVENWMNMCAAYFPDFGIAYPNQGYEQSLLLLVDALGEGWSIEGVTTGTPFQLGNFSAKFILKYDGTLASGADTTAMFNQVKIPAAIENGQTFGTITVKAQAIQADGFDTWEEAFAAFDA
;
A
#
# COMPACT_ATOMS: atom_id res chain seq x y z
N MET A 1 -8.46 78.13 -5.82
CA MET A 1 -9.10 77.04 -6.55
C MET A 1 -8.26 75.79 -6.64
N LYS A 2 -6.99 75.87 -7.04
CA LYS A 2 -6.09 74.68 -7.24
C LYS A 2 -5.95 73.78 -6.00
N LYS A 3 -5.82 74.35 -4.80
CA LYS A 3 -5.71 73.58 -3.54
C LYS A 3 -6.98 72.77 -3.18
N LYS A 4 -8.19 73.31 -3.52
CA LYS A 4 -9.47 72.63 -3.28
C LYS A 4 -9.65 71.45 -4.26
N ILE A 5 -9.21 71.60 -5.49
CA ILE A 5 -9.23 70.53 -6.50
C ILE A 5 -8.26 69.41 -6.14
N LEU A 6 -7.07 69.77 -5.66
CA LEU A 6 -6.05 68.80 -5.21
C LEU A 6 -6.55 67.96 -4.00
N ALA A 7 -7.19 68.65 -3.06
CA ALA A 7 -7.78 67.96 -1.91
C ALA A 7 -8.93 67.02 -2.31
N LEU A 8 -9.78 67.45 -3.27
CA LEU A 8 -10.84 66.59 -3.79
C LEU A 8 -10.29 65.36 -4.51
N CYS A 9 -9.28 65.52 -5.36
CA CYS A 9 -8.63 64.38 -6.03
C CYS A 9 -7.97 63.42 -5.08
N LEU A 10 -7.37 63.91 -3.98
CA LEU A 10 -6.77 63.06 -2.95
C LEU A 10 -7.85 62.25 -2.19
N CYS A 11 -8.96 62.89 -1.87
CA CYS A 11 -10.07 62.18 -1.20
C CYS A 11 -10.67 61.10 -2.10
N VAL A 12 -10.83 61.36 -3.40
CA VAL A 12 -11.33 60.35 -4.34
C VAL A 12 -10.35 59.21 -4.50
N ALA A 13 -9.05 59.49 -4.58
CA ALA A 13 -8.03 58.44 -4.65
C ALA A 13 -7.97 57.57 -3.41
N LEU A 14 -8.10 58.15 -2.21
CA LEU A 14 -8.17 57.42 -0.95
C LEU A 14 -9.46 56.59 -0.83
N ALA A 15 -10.60 57.09 -1.28
CA ALA A 15 -11.86 56.37 -1.33
C ALA A 15 -11.76 55.17 -2.33
N ALA A 16 -11.18 55.38 -3.49
CA ALA A 16 -10.98 54.29 -4.46
C ALA A 16 -10.05 53.20 -3.96
N THR A 17 -8.97 53.55 -3.28
CA THR A 17 -8.06 52.54 -2.66
C THR A 17 -8.71 51.81 -1.50
N ALA A 18 -9.55 52.46 -0.71
CA ALA A 18 -10.30 51.81 0.37
C ALA A 18 -11.35 50.85 -0.18
N ILE A 19 -12.03 51.17 -1.25
CA ILE A 19 -13.01 50.29 -1.90
C ILE A 19 -12.30 49.05 -2.52
N VAL A 20 -11.20 49.26 -3.23
CA VAL A 20 -10.41 48.14 -3.79
C VAL A 20 -9.82 47.27 -2.68
N GLY A 21 -9.27 47.89 -1.62
CA GLY A 21 -8.76 47.13 -0.46
C GLY A 21 -9.83 46.33 0.26
N ALA A 22 -11.04 46.89 0.45
CA ALA A 22 -12.15 46.19 1.06
C ALA A 22 -12.71 45.08 0.16
N SER A 23 -12.73 45.26 -1.18
CA SER A 23 -13.14 44.23 -2.12
C SER A 23 -12.12 43.10 -2.19
N LEU A 24 -10.84 43.39 -2.17
CA LEU A 24 -9.79 42.37 -2.11
C LEU A 24 -9.82 41.60 -0.78
N ALA A 25 -10.07 42.29 0.35
CA ALA A 25 -10.26 41.63 1.63
C ALA A 25 -11.52 40.74 1.65
N TYR A 26 -12.57 41.11 0.92
CA TYR A 26 -13.78 40.30 0.80
C TYR A 26 -13.57 39.06 -0.09
N PHE A 27 -12.70 39.17 -1.11
CA PHE A 27 -12.30 38.03 -1.94
C PHE A 27 -11.14 37.21 -1.33
N THR A 28 -10.40 37.77 -0.40
CA THR A 28 -9.35 37.10 0.38
C THR A 28 -9.80 36.68 1.78
N ASP A 29 -11.05 36.82 2.14
CA ASP A 29 -11.66 35.92 3.08
C ASP A 29 -11.82 34.57 2.36
N THR A 30 -10.70 34.02 2.02
CA THR A 30 -10.49 32.61 2.04
C THR A 30 -10.72 32.27 3.51
N LYS A 31 -11.93 32.03 3.90
CA LYS A 31 -12.18 31.02 4.87
C LYS A 31 -11.51 29.82 4.23
N THR A 32 -10.26 29.65 4.54
CA THR A 32 -9.75 28.34 4.76
C THR A 32 -10.72 27.80 5.81
N ALA A 33 -11.87 27.30 5.35
CA ALA A 33 -12.33 26.10 5.93
C ALA A 33 -11.09 25.24 5.76
N THR A 34 -10.22 25.26 6.74
CA THR A 34 -9.48 24.10 7.11
C THR A 34 -10.61 23.18 7.50
N ASN A 35 -11.28 22.65 6.50
CA ASN A 35 -11.66 21.28 6.53
C ASN A 35 -10.29 20.68 6.72
N THR A 36 -9.89 20.53 7.95
CA THR A 36 -9.17 19.38 8.34
C THR A 36 -10.09 18.30 7.83
N PHE A 37 -9.87 17.89 6.58
CA PHE A 37 -10.06 16.54 6.23
C PHE A 37 -9.06 15.90 7.18
N THR A 38 -9.46 15.66 8.39
CA THR A 38 -9.07 14.49 9.10
C THR A 38 -9.43 13.45 8.08
N MET A 39 -8.47 13.09 7.25
CA MET A 39 -8.52 11.84 6.51
C MET A 39 -8.85 10.88 7.62
N GLY A 40 -10.14 10.51 7.63
CA GLY A 40 -10.78 10.04 8.82
C GLY A 40 -9.87 9.01 9.40
N ASP A 41 -9.62 8.97 10.68
CA ASP A 41 -8.54 8.30 11.38
C ASP A 41 -8.35 6.86 10.86
N VAL A 42 -7.73 6.75 9.66
CA VAL A 42 -7.39 5.48 9.03
C VAL A 42 -6.09 5.07 9.62
N LYS A 43 -6.16 4.10 10.48
CA LYS A 43 -5.01 3.54 11.17
C LYS A 43 -5.10 2.03 11.09
N ILE A 44 -4.04 1.42 10.59
CA ILE A 44 -3.95 -0.03 10.50
C ILE A 44 -2.75 -0.55 11.29
N LYS A 45 -2.85 -1.78 11.73
CA LYS A 45 -1.76 -2.58 12.26
C LYS A 45 -1.61 -3.80 11.37
N LEU A 46 -0.40 -4.22 11.11
CA LEU A 46 -0.07 -5.45 10.39
C LEU A 46 0.79 -6.31 11.29
N ASP A 47 0.39 -7.54 11.50
CA ASP A 47 1.16 -8.51 12.28
C ASP A 47 0.93 -9.94 11.78
N GLU A 48 1.70 -10.87 12.31
CA GLU A 48 1.66 -12.30 12.00
C GLU A 48 1.91 -13.11 13.27
N THR A 49 1.56 -14.38 13.25
CA THR A 49 1.82 -15.30 14.38
C THR A 49 3.30 -15.34 14.69
N ASN A 50 3.65 -15.21 15.97
CA ASN A 50 5.01 -15.40 16.45
C ASN A 50 5.41 -16.87 16.31
N VAL A 51 6.38 -17.17 15.46
CA VAL A 51 6.79 -18.58 15.22
C VAL A 51 7.57 -19.20 16.38
N ILE A 52 8.07 -18.38 17.33
CA ILE A 52 8.77 -18.85 18.53
C ILE A 52 7.77 -19.14 19.66
N ASP A 53 6.72 -18.32 19.75
CA ASP A 53 5.65 -18.44 20.74
C ASP A 53 4.27 -18.27 20.06
N PRO A 54 3.75 -19.32 19.42
CA PRO A 54 2.50 -19.24 18.64
C PRO A 54 1.25 -18.91 19.45
N GLU A 55 1.28 -19.16 20.76
CA GLU A 55 0.17 -18.85 21.68
C GLU A 55 0.33 -17.45 22.32
N GLY A 56 1.45 -16.80 22.07
CA GLY A 56 1.74 -15.46 22.58
C GLY A 56 1.22 -14.34 21.67
N ASP A 57 1.73 -13.14 21.93
CA ASP A 57 1.37 -11.97 21.13
C ASP A 57 1.86 -12.11 19.68
N ARG A 58 1.02 -11.66 18.74
CA ARG A 58 1.39 -11.56 17.32
C ARG A 58 2.49 -10.51 17.13
N VAL A 59 3.36 -10.75 16.16
CA VAL A 59 4.57 -9.94 15.91
C VAL A 59 4.54 -9.28 14.55
N THR A 60 5.35 -8.24 14.37
CA THR A 60 5.49 -7.55 13.08
C THR A 60 6.54 -8.17 12.17
N SER A 61 7.33 -9.10 12.68
CA SER A 61 8.37 -9.82 11.91
C SER A 61 8.77 -11.11 12.61
N ASN A 62 9.11 -12.12 11.79
CA ASN A 62 9.69 -13.39 12.25
C ASN A 62 11.00 -13.66 11.52
N GLU A 63 11.89 -14.40 12.16
CA GLU A 63 13.05 -15.02 11.55
C GLU A 63 12.80 -16.51 11.38
N TYR A 64 13.05 -17.02 10.17
CA TYR A 64 12.80 -18.42 9.82
C TYR A 64 14.09 -19.13 9.50
N ASN A 65 14.36 -20.23 10.21
CA ASN A 65 15.39 -21.19 9.80
C ASN A 65 14.77 -22.15 8.77
N VAL A 66 15.03 -21.91 7.49
CA VAL A 66 14.43 -22.68 6.40
C VAL A 66 15.45 -23.64 5.77
N TYR A 67 14.94 -24.74 5.23
CA TYR A 67 15.68 -25.72 4.44
C TYR A 67 14.87 -26.07 3.18
N PRO A 68 15.49 -26.63 2.14
CA PRO A 68 14.77 -27.03 0.93
C PRO A 68 13.58 -27.93 1.22
N GLY A 69 12.42 -27.59 0.69
CA GLY A 69 11.16 -28.31 0.93
C GLY A 69 10.45 -27.97 2.24
N ALA A 70 10.97 -27.06 3.06
CA ALA A 70 10.29 -26.62 4.28
C ALA A 70 8.98 -25.90 3.97
N VAL A 71 8.02 -26.03 4.88
CA VAL A 71 6.79 -25.22 4.92
C VAL A 71 6.79 -24.49 6.26
N VAL A 72 6.69 -23.16 6.20
CA VAL A 72 6.71 -22.33 7.40
C VAL A 72 5.40 -21.57 7.53
N THR A 73 4.91 -21.39 8.75
CA THR A 73 3.74 -20.56 9.04
C THR A 73 4.08 -19.12 8.80
N LYS A 74 3.24 -18.45 8.00
CA LYS A 74 3.30 -17.01 7.79
C LYS A 74 1.90 -16.55 7.44
N ASP A 75 1.27 -15.85 8.35
CA ASP A 75 -0.15 -15.50 8.32
C ASP A 75 -0.42 -14.01 8.58
N PRO A 76 0.06 -13.11 7.70
CA PRO A 76 -0.09 -11.69 7.91
C PRO A 76 -1.57 -11.26 7.88
N ILE A 77 -1.99 -10.52 8.92
CA ILE A 77 -3.34 -9.99 9.11
C ILE A 77 -3.27 -8.47 9.23
N VAL A 78 -4.23 -7.78 8.62
CA VAL A 78 -4.41 -6.34 8.78
C VAL A 78 -5.56 -6.08 9.74
N HIS A 79 -5.29 -5.25 10.76
CA HIS A 79 -6.27 -4.80 11.74
C HIS A 79 -6.59 -3.34 11.46
N ASN A 80 -7.86 -2.99 11.28
CA ASN A 80 -8.28 -1.60 11.22
C ASN A 80 -8.50 -1.07 12.64
N VAL A 81 -7.50 -0.40 13.17
CA VAL A 81 -7.54 0.23 14.51
C VAL A 81 -7.92 1.71 14.43
N GLY A 82 -8.31 2.19 13.26
CA GLY A 82 -8.87 3.53 13.01
C GLY A 82 -10.36 3.58 13.29
N GLN A 83 -10.96 4.76 13.08
CA GLN A 83 -12.38 4.98 13.35
C GLN A 83 -13.26 4.79 12.11
N ASN A 84 -12.70 4.79 10.92
CA ASN A 84 -13.44 4.73 9.66
C ASN A 84 -13.18 3.41 8.94
N ALA A 85 -14.17 2.98 8.15
CA ALA A 85 -13.98 1.88 7.22
C ALA A 85 -12.92 2.27 6.16
N ALA A 86 -12.13 1.29 5.73
CA ALA A 86 -11.05 1.52 4.79
C ALA A 86 -10.97 0.42 3.72
N TYR A 87 -10.56 0.81 2.51
CA TYR A 87 -10.07 -0.11 1.51
C TYR A 87 -8.63 -0.50 1.86
N ILE A 88 -8.32 -1.78 1.69
CA ILE A 88 -7.01 -2.34 2.05
C ILE A 88 -6.29 -2.83 0.80
N ARG A 89 -5.03 -2.43 0.67
CA ARG A 89 -4.07 -2.94 -0.29
C ARG A 89 -2.88 -3.51 0.45
N ALA A 90 -2.43 -4.69 0.05
CA ALA A 90 -1.17 -5.22 0.54
C ALA A 90 -0.17 -5.37 -0.61
N THR A 91 1.10 -5.31 -0.27
CA THR A 91 2.19 -5.58 -1.19
C THR A 91 3.05 -6.66 -0.57
N VAL A 92 3.21 -7.77 -1.29
CA VAL A 92 4.12 -8.85 -0.94
C VAL A 92 5.34 -8.75 -1.83
N ASN A 93 6.47 -8.35 -1.28
CA ASN A 93 7.74 -8.28 -1.99
C ASN A 93 8.57 -9.53 -1.66
N VAL A 94 8.92 -10.29 -2.68
CA VAL A 94 9.73 -11.51 -2.57
C VAL A 94 11.07 -11.25 -3.22
N GLU A 95 12.13 -11.22 -2.42
CA GLU A 95 13.51 -11.11 -2.91
C GLU A 95 13.96 -12.40 -3.56
N ASN A 96 14.99 -12.32 -4.40
CA ASN A 96 15.57 -13.48 -5.11
C ASN A 96 14.54 -14.30 -5.90
N TRP A 97 13.52 -13.64 -6.42
CA TRP A 97 12.40 -14.27 -7.13
C TRP A 97 12.84 -15.17 -8.28
N MET A 98 13.92 -14.79 -9.01
CA MET A 98 14.47 -15.61 -10.08
C MET A 98 14.91 -17.00 -9.63
N ASN A 99 15.63 -17.05 -8.51
CA ASN A 99 16.13 -18.34 -7.97
C ASN A 99 14.95 -19.22 -7.52
N MET A 100 13.90 -18.57 -7.00
CA MET A 100 12.68 -19.27 -6.60
C MET A 100 11.94 -19.83 -7.80
N CYS A 101 11.76 -19.03 -8.86
CA CYS A 101 11.14 -19.49 -10.09
C CYS A 101 11.93 -20.63 -10.73
N ALA A 102 13.24 -20.53 -10.80
CA ALA A 102 14.10 -21.58 -11.34
C ALA A 102 13.99 -22.89 -10.55
N ALA A 103 13.85 -22.80 -9.23
CA ALA A 103 13.68 -23.97 -8.37
C ALA A 103 12.27 -24.60 -8.45
N TYR A 104 11.23 -23.82 -8.76
CA TYR A 104 9.90 -24.35 -9.01
C TYR A 104 9.71 -24.91 -10.42
N PHE A 105 10.47 -24.38 -11.39
CA PHE A 105 10.36 -24.74 -12.81
C PHE A 105 11.71 -25.11 -13.40
N PRO A 106 12.35 -26.21 -12.93
CA PRO A 106 13.69 -26.58 -13.40
C PRO A 106 13.71 -26.88 -14.91
N ASP A 107 12.58 -27.28 -15.50
CA ASP A 107 12.44 -27.59 -16.93
C ASP A 107 12.05 -26.37 -17.78
N PHE A 108 11.68 -25.27 -17.17
CA PHE A 108 11.43 -23.99 -17.84
C PHE A 108 12.76 -23.25 -17.97
N GLY A 109 13.61 -23.68 -18.85
CA GLY A 109 14.77 -22.88 -19.24
C GLY A 109 14.32 -21.46 -19.54
N ILE A 110 14.88 -20.48 -18.85
CA ILE A 110 14.75 -18.99 -18.93
C ILE A 110 13.57 -18.42 -19.78
N ALA A 111 12.55 -19.20 -20.06
CA ALA A 111 11.31 -18.73 -20.65
C ALA A 111 10.55 -17.98 -19.55
N TYR A 112 10.83 -16.68 -19.46
CA TYR A 112 10.01 -15.76 -18.66
C TYR A 112 8.56 -15.97 -19.04
N PRO A 113 7.71 -16.37 -18.12
CA PRO A 113 6.30 -16.44 -18.40
C PRO A 113 5.78 -15.00 -18.51
N ASN A 114 5.57 -14.53 -19.71
CA ASN A 114 4.78 -13.32 -19.98
C ASN A 114 3.30 -13.53 -19.68
N GLN A 115 2.93 -14.66 -19.13
CA GLN A 115 1.56 -15.01 -18.77
C GLN A 115 1.55 -15.79 -17.47
N GLY A 116 0.94 -15.23 -16.42
CA GLY A 116 0.68 -15.92 -15.16
C GLY A 116 1.60 -15.59 -14.00
N TYR A 117 2.34 -14.48 -14.04
CA TYR A 117 3.11 -14.02 -12.88
C TYR A 117 2.26 -13.84 -11.62
N GLU A 118 1.02 -13.41 -11.79
CA GLU A 118 0.09 -13.22 -10.68
C GLU A 118 -0.13 -14.52 -9.92
N GLN A 119 -0.35 -15.60 -10.63
CA GLN A 119 -0.56 -16.90 -10.02
C GLN A 119 0.71 -17.55 -9.46
N SER A 120 1.88 -17.05 -9.82
CA SER A 120 3.14 -17.61 -9.31
C SER A 120 3.34 -17.41 -7.81
N LEU A 121 2.71 -16.39 -7.21
CA LEU A 121 2.66 -16.25 -5.75
C LEU A 121 2.03 -17.49 -5.08
N LEU A 122 1.02 -18.10 -5.71
CA LEU A 122 0.33 -19.28 -5.17
C LEU A 122 1.24 -20.52 -5.07
N LEU A 123 2.31 -20.58 -5.85
CA LEU A 123 3.33 -21.63 -5.72
C LEU A 123 4.07 -21.51 -4.39
N LEU A 124 4.27 -20.27 -3.97
CA LEU A 124 4.97 -19.96 -2.72
C LEU A 124 4.05 -20.08 -1.51
N VAL A 125 2.81 -19.57 -1.59
CA VAL A 125 1.92 -19.46 -0.44
C VAL A 125 0.77 -20.47 -0.43
N ASP A 126 0.64 -21.29 -1.47
CA ASP A 126 -0.41 -22.31 -1.70
C ASP A 126 -1.78 -21.71 -2.05
N ALA A 127 -2.33 -20.87 -1.19
CA ALA A 127 -3.59 -20.18 -1.41
C ALA A 127 -3.60 -18.82 -0.72
N LEU A 128 -4.41 -17.91 -1.24
CA LEU A 128 -4.77 -16.69 -0.55
C LEU A 128 -5.91 -16.96 0.43
N GLY A 129 -5.96 -16.17 1.49
CA GLY A 129 -7.08 -16.15 2.42
C GLY A 129 -8.35 -15.63 1.77
N GLU A 130 -9.49 -15.95 2.36
CA GLU A 130 -10.79 -15.47 1.90
C GLU A 130 -10.82 -13.93 1.83
N GLY A 131 -11.37 -13.39 0.75
CA GLY A 131 -11.44 -11.96 0.49
C GLY A 131 -10.16 -11.34 -0.04
N TRP A 132 -9.09 -12.11 -0.27
CA TRP A 132 -7.86 -11.62 -0.90
C TRP A 132 -7.75 -12.06 -2.34
N SER A 133 -7.38 -11.13 -3.21
CA SER A 133 -7.10 -11.38 -4.63
C SER A 133 -5.77 -10.73 -5.06
N ILE A 134 -5.17 -11.23 -6.13
CA ILE A 134 -3.97 -10.64 -6.73
C ILE A 134 -4.43 -9.69 -7.84
N GLU A 135 -4.09 -8.40 -7.70
CA GLU A 135 -4.43 -7.36 -8.68
C GLU A 135 -3.31 -7.08 -9.67
N GLY A 136 -2.10 -7.43 -9.31
CA GLY A 136 -0.98 -7.21 -10.22
C GLY A 136 0.34 -7.69 -9.65
N VAL A 137 1.32 -7.75 -10.55
CA VAL A 137 2.70 -8.05 -10.21
C VAL A 137 3.64 -7.10 -10.94
N THR A 138 4.62 -6.60 -10.22
CA THR A 138 5.76 -5.88 -10.81
C THR A 138 7.03 -6.63 -10.51
N THR A 139 7.83 -6.86 -11.54
CA THR A 139 9.17 -7.43 -11.40
C THR A 139 10.20 -6.35 -11.70
N GLY A 140 11.35 -6.42 -11.06
CA GLY A 140 12.51 -5.63 -11.45
C GLY A 140 12.87 -5.93 -12.91
N THR A 141 13.61 -5.02 -13.56
CA THR A 141 13.91 -5.07 -15.00
C THR A 141 14.46 -6.44 -15.43
N PRO A 142 13.81 -7.12 -16.39
CA PRO A 142 14.12 -8.52 -16.75
C PRO A 142 15.49 -8.73 -17.38
N PHE A 143 16.24 -7.67 -17.67
CA PHE A 143 17.52 -7.73 -18.41
C PHE A 143 18.77 -7.64 -17.56
N GLN A 144 18.66 -7.54 -16.24
CA GLN A 144 19.84 -7.71 -15.39
C GLN A 144 19.89 -9.18 -14.96
N LEU A 145 20.89 -9.90 -15.47
CA LEU A 145 21.32 -11.19 -14.95
C LEU A 145 21.72 -10.99 -13.47
N GLY A 146 20.77 -11.04 -12.58
CA GLY A 146 20.93 -10.83 -11.16
C GLY A 146 19.61 -11.06 -10.42
N ASN A 147 19.70 -11.29 -9.14
CA ASN A 147 18.55 -11.48 -8.27
C ASN A 147 17.62 -10.27 -8.33
N PHE A 148 16.46 -10.41 -8.98
CA PHE A 148 15.42 -9.40 -8.91
C PHE A 148 14.31 -9.82 -7.94
N SER A 149 13.66 -8.86 -7.36
CA SER A 149 12.48 -9.08 -6.53
C SER A 149 11.20 -9.05 -7.37
N ALA A 150 10.21 -9.82 -6.95
CA ALA A 150 8.84 -9.69 -7.42
C ALA A 150 7.98 -9.02 -6.35
N LYS A 151 7.16 -8.06 -6.77
CA LYS A 151 6.23 -7.35 -5.92
C LYS A 151 4.81 -7.69 -6.39
N PHE A 152 4.08 -8.39 -5.55
CA PHE A 152 2.67 -8.73 -5.77
C PHE A 152 1.79 -7.71 -5.07
N ILE A 153 0.78 -7.22 -5.79
CA ILE A 153 -0.22 -6.30 -5.26
C ILE A 153 -1.45 -7.14 -4.95
N LEU A 154 -1.85 -7.13 -3.69
CA LEU A 154 -3.05 -7.83 -3.20
C LEU A 154 -4.12 -6.79 -2.85
N LYS A 155 -5.35 -7.12 -3.20
CA LYS A 155 -6.56 -6.39 -2.85
C LYS A 155 -7.34 -7.21 -1.83
N TYR A 156 -7.86 -6.54 -0.82
CA TYR A 156 -8.89 -7.09 0.05
C TYR A 156 -10.27 -6.67 -0.47
N ASP A 157 -11.17 -7.63 -0.65
CA ASP A 157 -12.49 -7.39 -1.21
C ASP A 157 -13.37 -6.59 -0.25
N GLY A 158 -14.02 -5.56 -0.78
CA GLY A 158 -14.86 -4.67 -0.01
C GLY A 158 -14.07 -3.74 0.92
N THR A 159 -14.71 -3.31 1.99
CA THR A 159 -14.14 -2.37 2.97
C THR A 159 -13.94 -3.08 4.31
N LEU A 160 -12.84 -2.78 4.97
CA LEU A 160 -12.56 -3.24 6.33
C LEU A 160 -13.14 -2.23 7.33
N ALA A 161 -14.16 -2.63 8.08
CA ALA A 161 -14.80 -1.78 9.07
C ALA A 161 -13.84 -1.39 10.20
N SER A 162 -14.16 -0.30 10.93
CA SER A 162 -13.47 0.07 12.15
C SER A 162 -13.50 -1.07 13.17
N GLY A 163 -12.35 -1.39 13.75
CA GLY A 163 -12.19 -2.46 14.73
C GLY A 163 -12.24 -3.87 14.15
N ALA A 164 -12.33 -4.03 12.82
CA ALA A 164 -12.33 -5.33 12.16
C ALA A 164 -10.92 -5.73 11.70
N ASP A 165 -10.76 -7.03 11.48
CA ASP A 165 -9.55 -7.65 10.97
C ASP A 165 -9.83 -8.28 9.61
N THR A 166 -8.83 -8.29 8.73
CA THR A 166 -8.89 -9.14 7.53
C THR A 166 -8.72 -10.60 7.92
N THR A 167 -9.04 -11.50 7.02
CA THR A 167 -8.45 -12.84 7.06
C THR A 167 -6.93 -12.75 6.87
N ALA A 168 -6.19 -13.80 7.24
CA ALA A 168 -4.78 -13.88 6.87
C ALA A 168 -4.64 -13.81 5.35
N MET A 169 -3.66 -13.04 4.85
CA MET A 169 -3.41 -12.94 3.39
C MET A 169 -3.07 -14.30 2.78
N PHE A 170 -2.36 -15.11 3.53
CA PHE A 170 -2.01 -16.52 3.30
C PHE A 170 -1.60 -17.11 4.65
N ASN A 171 -1.49 -18.44 4.75
CA ASN A 171 -1.21 -19.09 6.02
C ASN A 171 0.18 -19.72 6.09
N GLN A 172 0.85 -19.86 4.97
CA GLN A 172 2.13 -20.56 4.91
C GLN A 172 2.97 -20.08 3.73
N VAL A 173 4.27 -20.32 3.86
CA VAL A 173 5.24 -20.18 2.77
C VAL A 173 5.93 -21.51 2.55
N LYS A 174 5.94 -21.98 1.30
CA LYS A 174 6.61 -23.21 0.86
C LYS A 174 7.97 -22.87 0.28
N ILE A 175 9.00 -23.52 0.79
CA ILE A 175 10.35 -23.39 0.25
C ILE A 175 10.54 -24.44 -0.85
N PRO A 176 10.93 -24.09 -2.07
CA PRO A 176 11.14 -25.08 -3.12
C PRO A 176 12.17 -26.13 -2.71
N ALA A 177 11.83 -27.39 -2.95
CA ALA A 177 12.74 -28.50 -2.62
C ALA A 177 14.00 -28.54 -3.51
N ALA A 178 13.92 -27.92 -4.70
CA ALA A 178 15.03 -27.86 -5.66
C ALA A 178 15.98 -26.67 -5.44
N ILE A 179 15.80 -25.88 -4.37
CA ILE A 179 16.77 -24.85 -4.00
C ILE A 179 18.09 -25.54 -3.63
N GLU A 180 19.15 -25.18 -4.33
CA GLU A 180 20.49 -25.73 -4.06
C GLU A 180 21.05 -25.21 -2.72
N ASN A 181 21.80 -26.05 -2.03
CA ASN A 181 22.50 -25.65 -0.80
C ASN A 181 23.42 -24.45 -1.08
N GLY A 182 23.24 -23.39 -0.31
CA GLY A 182 24.02 -22.15 -0.42
C GLY A 182 23.33 -21.05 -1.24
N GLN A 183 22.18 -21.32 -1.85
CA GLN A 183 21.32 -20.25 -2.36
C GLN A 183 20.55 -19.61 -1.20
N THR A 184 20.58 -18.30 -1.13
CA THR A 184 19.83 -17.56 -0.12
C THR A 184 18.36 -17.49 -0.55
N PHE A 185 17.49 -18.03 0.26
CA PHE A 185 16.08 -17.68 0.21
C PHE A 185 15.95 -16.22 0.66
N GLY A 186 15.47 -15.34 -0.20
CA GLY A 186 15.40 -13.92 0.11
C GLY A 186 14.34 -13.59 1.17
N THR A 187 14.30 -12.35 1.57
CA THR A 187 13.29 -11.82 2.49
C THR A 187 11.92 -11.73 1.79
N ILE A 188 10.88 -12.14 2.48
CA ILE A 188 9.49 -11.85 2.11
C ILE A 188 8.99 -10.71 2.98
N THR A 189 8.82 -9.54 2.38
CA THR A 189 8.29 -8.36 3.07
C THR A 189 6.84 -8.14 2.68
N VAL A 190 5.98 -8.03 3.69
CA VAL A 190 4.57 -7.65 3.52
C VAL A 190 4.40 -6.21 3.99
N LYS A 191 3.74 -5.39 3.17
CA LYS A 191 3.32 -4.02 3.53
C LYS A 191 1.83 -3.91 3.31
N ALA A 192 1.12 -3.32 4.27
CA ALA A 192 -0.28 -2.96 4.12
C ALA A 192 -0.44 -1.45 3.96
N GLN A 193 -1.41 -1.05 3.17
CA GLN A 193 -1.84 0.33 2.96
C GLN A 193 -3.35 0.37 3.09
N ALA A 194 -3.85 1.44 3.67
CA ALA A 194 -5.27 1.66 3.84
C ALA A 194 -5.64 3.07 3.41
N ILE A 195 -6.79 3.19 2.79
CA ILE A 195 -7.38 4.46 2.44
C ILE A 195 -8.83 4.47 2.91
N GLN A 196 -9.29 5.59 3.44
CA GLN A 196 -10.68 5.75 3.86
C GLN A 196 -11.63 5.38 2.73
N ALA A 197 -12.67 4.60 3.06
CA ALA A 197 -13.66 4.19 2.08
C ALA A 197 -14.62 5.32 1.71
N ASP A 198 -14.93 6.20 2.67
CA ASP A 198 -15.81 7.34 2.43
C ASP A 198 -15.22 8.28 1.38
N GLY A 199 -16.01 8.55 0.34
CA GLY A 199 -15.61 9.42 -0.78
C GLY A 199 -15.14 8.68 -2.01
N PHE A 200 -15.11 7.34 -1.98
CA PHE A 200 -14.79 6.48 -3.12
C PHE A 200 -15.83 5.38 -3.25
N ASP A 201 -16.24 5.09 -4.48
CA ASP A 201 -17.20 4.02 -4.75
C ASP A 201 -16.49 2.66 -4.87
N THR A 202 -15.21 2.66 -5.24
CA THR A 202 -14.42 1.44 -5.47
C THR A 202 -13.02 1.51 -4.88
N TRP A 203 -12.44 0.33 -4.68
CA TRP A 203 -11.05 0.18 -4.27
C TRP A 203 -10.09 0.81 -5.31
N GLU A 204 -10.39 0.63 -6.60
CA GLU A 204 -9.59 1.13 -7.72
C GLU A 204 -9.53 2.66 -7.73
N GLU A 205 -10.67 3.34 -7.52
CA GLU A 205 -10.71 4.80 -7.41
C GLU A 205 -9.91 5.29 -6.21
N ALA A 206 -10.08 4.64 -5.06
CA ALA A 206 -9.39 4.99 -3.85
C ALA A 206 -7.87 4.92 -4.04
N PHE A 207 -7.36 3.81 -4.56
CA PHE A 207 -5.92 3.64 -4.73
C PHE A 207 -5.35 4.38 -5.94
N ALA A 208 -6.14 4.67 -6.98
CA ALA A 208 -5.73 5.59 -8.03
C ALA A 208 -5.50 7.01 -7.48
N ALA A 209 -6.35 7.47 -6.58
CA ALA A 209 -6.18 8.76 -5.90
C ALA A 209 -5.00 8.76 -4.91
N PHE A 210 -4.69 7.62 -4.30
CA PHE A 210 -3.56 7.47 -3.39
C PHE A 210 -2.21 7.50 -4.12
N ASP A 211 -2.17 6.96 -5.34
CA ASP A 211 -0.95 6.82 -6.14
C ASP A 211 -0.68 8.04 -7.05
N ALA A 212 -1.61 9.02 -7.13
CA ALA A 212 -1.51 10.25 -7.94
C ALA A 212 -0.60 11.29 -7.31
#